data_37e94a41ebefe0f16c44e0b4ec138447
#
_entry.id   37e94a41ebefe0f16c44e0b4ec138447
#
_cell.length_a   1.000
_cell.length_b   1.000
_cell.length_c   1.000
_cell.angle_alpha   90.00
_cell.angle_beta   90.00
_cell.angle_gamma   90.00
#
_symmetry.space_group_name_H-M   'P 1'
#
loop_
_entity.id
_entity.type
_entity.pdbx_description
1 polymer ?
#
loop_
_entity_poly.entity_id
_entity_poly.type
_entity_poly.pdbx_seq_one_letter_code
_entity_poly.pdbx_strand_id
1 'polypeptide(L)'
;MHQPEKDQQAKKAAMKMLREERKTLIKAASTKMKHQKNAIDAILDQLKAGAKTVPAIAAATGASTAETLWYVAALKKYGEIKEAEKDGGYFKYELAN
;
A
#
# COMPACT_ATOMS: atom_id res chain seq x y z
N MET A 1 27.14 25.88 -36.77
CA MET A 1 28.34 25.77 -35.93
C MET A 1 27.92 25.44 -34.51
N HIS A 2 28.50 24.41 -33.97
CA HIS A 2 28.19 23.90 -32.64
C HIS A 2 28.69 24.85 -31.53
N GLN A 3 27.82 25.19 -30.54
CA GLN A 3 28.17 26.05 -29.43
C GLN A 3 28.18 25.23 -28.12
N PRO A 4 29.36 24.82 -27.62
CA PRO A 4 29.46 23.95 -26.45
C PRO A 4 28.84 24.54 -25.18
N GLU A 5 28.87 25.85 -25.00
CA GLU A 5 28.30 26.51 -23.82
C GLU A 5 26.79 26.38 -23.72
N LYS A 6 26.07 26.48 -24.84
CA LYS A 6 24.61 26.30 -24.87
C LYS A 6 24.24 24.85 -24.57
N ASP A 7 24.99 23.89 -25.10
CA ASP A 7 24.75 22.49 -24.86
C ASP A 7 24.97 22.12 -23.39
N GLN A 8 26.00 22.68 -22.75
CA GLN A 8 26.25 22.44 -21.33
C GLN A 8 25.15 23.01 -20.45
N GLN A 9 24.65 24.20 -20.74
CA GLN A 9 23.54 24.79 -20.00
C GLN A 9 22.26 24.01 -20.19
N ALA A 10 21.96 23.54 -21.37
CA ALA A 10 20.78 22.70 -21.66
C ALA A 10 20.87 21.36 -20.90
N LYS A 11 22.04 20.72 -20.87
CA LYS A 11 22.26 19.49 -20.12
C LYS A 11 22.11 19.69 -18.61
N LYS A 12 22.65 20.76 -18.06
CA LYS A 12 22.50 21.07 -16.64
C LYS A 12 21.04 21.31 -16.26
N ALA A 13 20.30 22.06 -17.07
CA ALA A 13 18.88 22.30 -16.84
C ALA A 13 18.06 20.99 -16.90
N ALA A 14 18.32 20.14 -17.89
CA ALA A 14 17.66 18.85 -18.03
C ALA A 14 17.96 17.93 -16.84
N MET A 15 19.21 17.87 -16.40
CA MET A 15 19.59 17.06 -15.23
C MET A 15 18.95 17.57 -13.94
N LYS A 16 18.84 18.88 -13.78
CA LYS A 16 18.17 19.47 -12.61
C LYS A 16 16.69 19.10 -12.58
N MET A 17 16.00 19.17 -13.70
CA MET A 17 14.60 18.78 -13.82
C MET A 17 14.41 17.28 -13.51
N LEU A 18 15.26 16.43 -14.02
CA LEU A 18 15.23 14.99 -13.74
C LEU A 18 15.43 14.70 -12.25
N ARG A 19 16.33 15.40 -11.59
CA ARG A 19 16.56 15.24 -10.15
C ARG A 19 15.33 15.66 -9.34
N GLU A 20 14.69 16.76 -9.69
CA GLU A 20 13.47 17.23 -9.02
C GLU A 20 12.31 16.25 -9.19
N GLU A 21 12.09 15.76 -10.42
CA GLU A 21 11.08 14.73 -10.68
C GLU A 21 11.36 13.45 -9.89
N ARG A 22 12.61 13.01 -9.86
CA ARG A 22 12.99 11.82 -9.11
C ARG A 22 12.74 11.97 -7.62
N LYS A 23 13.04 13.11 -7.02
CA LYS A 23 12.74 13.39 -5.60
C LYS A 23 11.25 13.31 -5.33
N THR A 24 10.42 13.88 -6.21
CA THR A 24 8.96 13.83 -6.08
C THR A 24 8.45 12.41 -6.15
N LEU A 25 8.95 11.60 -7.09
CA LEU A 25 8.58 10.19 -7.23
C LEU A 25 8.98 9.37 -6.00
N ILE A 26 10.16 9.60 -5.44
CA ILE A 26 10.63 8.90 -4.24
C ILE A 26 9.75 9.25 -3.03
N LYS A 27 9.38 10.51 -2.84
CA LYS A 27 8.46 10.92 -1.78
C LYS A 27 7.09 10.27 -1.93
N ALA A 28 6.52 10.26 -3.14
CA ALA A 28 5.23 9.63 -3.40
C ALA A 28 5.27 8.14 -3.12
N ALA A 29 6.32 7.44 -3.55
CA ALA A 29 6.51 6.02 -3.27
C ALA A 29 6.64 5.72 -1.78
N SER A 30 7.43 6.52 -1.04
CA SER A 30 7.58 6.37 0.41
C SER A 30 6.27 6.57 1.16
N THR A 31 5.48 7.58 0.80
CA THR A 31 4.17 7.85 1.40
C THR A 31 3.21 6.70 1.14
N LYS A 32 3.19 6.16 -0.08
CA LYS A 32 2.36 5.03 -0.45
C LYS A 32 2.74 3.78 0.34
N MET A 33 4.03 3.50 0.51
CA MET A 33 4.51 2.37 1.30
C MET A 33 4.12 2.48 2.77
N LYS A 34 4.23 3.65 3.37
CA LYS A 34 3.79 3.91 4.74
C LYS A 34 2.29 3.69 4.90
N HIS A 35 1.49 4.18 3.94
CA HIS A 35 0.05 3.98 3.94
C HIS A 35 -0.32 2.50 3.88
N GLN A 36 0.33 1.72 3.02
CA GLN A 36 0.11 0.29 2.92
C GLN A 36 0.47 -0.44 4.21
N LYS A 37 1.62 -0.11 4.81
CA LYS A 37 2.05 -0.69 6.07
C LYS A 37 1.05 -0.39 7.19
N ASN A 38 0.60 0.86 7.31
CA ASN A 38 -0.36 1.26 8.32
C ASN A 38 -1.70 0.55 8.13
N ALA A 39 -2.15 0.40 6.89
CA ALA A 39 -3.38 -0.32 6.58
C ALA A 39 -3.29 -1.80 6.96
N ILE A 40 -2.17 -2.45 6.64
CA ILE A 40 -1.92 -3.85 6.98
C ILE A 40 -1.86 -4.03 8.50
N ASP A 41 -1.14 -3.17 9.20
CA ASP A 41 -1.03 -3.22 10.67
C ASP A 41 -2.41 -3.04 11.33
N ALA A 42 -3.23 -2.14 10.83
CA ALA A 42 -4.58 -1.93 11.33
C ALA A 42 -5.47 -3.17 11.14
N ILE A 43 -5.36 -3.83 9.98
CA ILE A 43 -6.09 -5.07 9.71
C ILE A 43 -5.64 -6.18 10.65
N LEU A 44 -4.34 -6.37 10.82
CA LEU A 44 -3.80 -7.39 11.71
C LEU A 44 -4.21 -7.14 13.17
N ASP A 45 -4.23 -5.89 13.61
CA ASP A 45 -4.68 -5.51 14.95
C ASP A 45 -6.15 -5.87 15.17
N GLN A 46 -7.01 -5.67 14.17
CA GLN A 46 -8.40 -6.09 14.25
C GLN A 46 -8.54 -7.61 14.41
N LEU A 47 -7.70 -8.37 13.72
CA LEU A 47 -7.73 -9.82 13.75
C LEU A 47 -7.15 -10.40 15.05
N LYS A 48 -6.34 -9.65 15.79
CA LYS A 48 -5.86 -10.04 17.11
C LYS A 48 -7.00 -10.19 18.11
N ALA A 49 -8.07 -9.45 17.94
CA ALA A 49 -9.26 -9.52 18.79
C ALA A 49 -10.19 -10.69 18.44
N GLY A 50 -9.94 -11.39 17.35
CA GLY A 50 -10.72 -12.52 16.87
C GLY A 50 -10.97 -12.47 15.37
N ALA A 51 -11.54 -13.53 14.83
CA ALA A 51 -11.86 -13.63 13.41
C ALA A 51 -12.91 -12.59 13.00
N LYS A 52 -12.73 -11.96 11.84
CA LYS A 52 -13.63 -10.92 11.31
C LYS A 52 -13.79 -11.06 9.81
N THR A 53 -14.97 -10.63 9.31
CA THR A 53 -15.24 -10.56 7.89
C THR A 53 -14.59 -9.31 7.27
N VAL A 54 -14.43 -9.29 5.94
CA VAL A 54 -13.89 -8.13 5.22
C VAL A 54 -14.71 -6.84 5.49
N PRO A 55 -16.04 -6.85 5.40
CA PRO A 55 -16.83 -5.65 5.74
C PRO A 55 -16.64 -5.18 7.18
N ALA A 56 -16.52 -6.09 8.14
CA ALA A 56 -16.28 -5.74 9.53
C ALA A 56 -14.90 -5.09 9.73
N ILE A 57 -13.88 -5.62 9.09
CA ILE A 57 -12.53 -5.03 9.11
C ILE A 57 -12.54 -3.64 8.47
N ALA A 58 -13.19 -3.50 7.32
CA ALA A 58 -13.28 -2.22 6.62
C ALA A 58 -13.96 -1.15 7.49
N ALA A 59 -15.06 -1.50 8.12
CA ALA A 59 -15.78 -0.58 9.02
C ALA A 59 -14.90 -0.16 10.21
N ALA A 60 -14.17 -1.10 10.81
CA ALA A 60 -13.33 -0.83 11.97
C ALA A 60 -12.10 0.02 11.62
N THR A 61 -11.52 -0.17 10.44
CA THR A 61 -10.31 0.56 10.02
C THR A 61 -10.59 1.84 9.26
N GLY A 62 -11.83 2.06 8.82
CA GLY A 62 -12.20 3.21 8.02
C GLY A 62 -11.80 3.10 6.55
N ALA A 63 -11.27 1.97 6.12
CA ALA A 63 -10.91 1.72 4.73
C ALA A 63 -12.13 1.29 3.91
N SER A 64 -12.03 1.39 2.58
CA SER A 64 -13.07 0.85 1.69
C SER A 64 -13.06 -0.68 1.73
N THR A 65 -14.20 -1.30 1.43
CA THR A 65 -14.30 -2.76 1.35
C THR A 65 -13.37 -3.30 0.26
N ALA A 66 -13.30 -2.62 -0.88
CA ALA A 66 -12.43 -3.03 -2.00
C ALA A 66 -10.95 -3.02 -1.62
N GLU A 67 -10.50 -1.97 -0.94
CA GLU A 67 -9.11 -1.86 -0.46
C GLU A 67 -8.82 -2.92 0.59
N THR A 68 -9.72 -3.10 1.55
CA THR A 68 -9.60 -4.11 2.60
C THR A 68 -9.51 -5.52 2.00
N LEU A 69 -10.36 -5.82 1.03
CA LEU A 69 -10.34 -7.12 0.35
C LEU A 69 -9.01 -7.37 -0.35
N TRP A 70 -8.45 -6.35 -0.97
CA TRP A 70 -7.14 -6.45 -1.64
C TRP A 70 -6.03 -6.80 -0.65
N TYR A 71 -5.97 -6.11 0.49
CA TYR A 71 -4.97 -6.40 1.53
C TYR A 71 -5.18 -7.76 2.17
N VAL A 72 -6.43 -8.14 2.44
CA VAL A 72 -6.77 -9.45 3.01
C VAL A 72 -6.32 -10.57 2.06
N ALA A 73 -6.59 -10.43 0.76
CA ALA A 73 -6.15 -11.40 -0.24
C ALA A 73 -4.63 -11.53 -0.28
N ALA A 74 -3.91 -10.41 -0.20
CA ALA A 74 -2.45 -10.41 -0.17
C ALA A 74 -1.90 -11.07 1.10
N LEU A 75 -2.46 -10.75 2.27
CA LEU A 75 -2.05 -11.33 3.54
C LEU A 75 -2.31 -12.84 3.58
N LYS A 76 -3.42 -13.29 3.03
CA LYS A 76 -3.73 -14.72 2.89
C LYS A 76 -2.71 -15.41 1.99
N LYS A 77 -2.36 -14.80 0.86
CA LYS A 77 -1.38 -15.33 -0.08
C LYS A 77 -0.01 -15.52 0.58
N TYR A 78 0.39 -14.60 1.45
CA TYR A 78 1.67 -14.67 2.16
C TYR A 78 1.63 -15.50 3.44
N GLY A 79 0.49 -16.07 3.77
CA GLY A 79 0.36 -16.93 4.94
C GLY A 79 0.27 -16.21 6.28
N GLU A 80 0.01 -14.91 6.27
CA GLU A 80 -0.15 -14.11 7.50
C GLU A 80 -1.51 -14.32 8.15
N ILE A 81 -2.53 -14.60 7.35
CA ILE A 81 -3.90 -14.85 7.79
C ILE A 81 -4.46 -16.08 7.08
N LYS A 82 -5.53 -16.63 7.62
CA LYS A 82 -6.25 -17.78 7.04
C LYS A 82 -7.76 -17.57 7.13
N GLU A 83 -8.50 -18.27 6.29
CA GLU A 83 -9.95 -18.29 6.34
C GLU A 83 -10.42 -19.05 7.60
N ALA A 84 -11.38 -18.45 8.28
CA ALA A 84 -12.07 -19.06 9.42
C ALA A 84 -13.50 -19.42 9.01
N GLU A 85 -14.45 -19.37 9.93
CA GLU A 85 -15.85 -19.69 9.66
C GLU A 85 -16.48 -18.71 8.68
N LYS A 86 -17.42 -19.20 7.89
CA LYS A 86 -18.21 -18.37 6.99
C LYS A 86 -19.36 -17.72 7.75
N ASP A 87 -19.54 -16.42 7.56
CA ASP A 87 -20.62 -15.65 8.15
C ASP A 87 -21.41 -14.94 7.04
N GLY A 88 -22.57 -15.43 6.72
CA GLY A 88 -23.36 -14.94 5.60
C GLY A 88 -22.67 -15.21 4.27
N GLY A 89 -22.48 -14.17 3.46
CA GLY A 89 -21.79 -14.26 2.17
C GLY A 89 -20.27 -14.10 2.23
N TYR A 90 -19.71 -13.90 3.43
CA TYR A 90 -18.29 -13.60 3.62
C TYR A 90 -17.63 -14.57 4.56
N PHE A 91 -16.37 -14.95 4.27
CA PHE A 91 -15.55 -15.67 5.22
C PHE A 91 -15.02 -14.71 6.29
N LYS A 92 -14.92 -15.19 7.51
CA LYS A 92 -14.12 -14.53 8.52
C LYS A 92 -12.65 -14.90 8.29
N TYR A 93 -11.77 -13.99 8.63
CA TYR A 93 -10.33 -14.20 8.55
C TYR A 93 -9.72 -14.08 9.94
N GLU A 94 -8.70 -14.86 10.21
CA GLU A 94 -7.98 -14.86 11.48
C GLU A 94 -6.49 -14.95 11.25
N LEU A 95 -5.70 -14.62 12.27
CA LEU A 95 -4.25 -14.76 12.19
C LEU A 95 -3.87 -16.22 12.02
N ALA A 96 -2.87 -16.48 11.18
CA ALA A 96 -2.44 -17.83 10.81
C ALA A 96 -1.61 -18.54 11.88
N ASN A 97 -1.43 -17.95 13.02
CA ASN A 97 -0.64 -18.53 14.11
C ASN A 97 -1.47 -19.43 15.01
#